data_b48fca64ee2017417e9c334c321393d0
#
_entry.id   b48fca64ee2017417e9c334c321393d0
#
_cell.length_a   1.000
_cell.length_b   1.000
_cell.length_c   1.000
_cell.angle_alpha   90.00
_cell.angle_beta   90.00
_cell.angle_gamma   90.00
#
_symmetry.space_group_name_H-M   'P 1'
#
loop_
_entity.id
_entity.type
_entity.pdbx_description
1 polymer ?
#
loop_
_entity_poly.entity_id
_entity_poly.type
_entity_poly.pdbx_seq_one_letter_code
_entity_poly.pdbx_strand_id
1 'polypeptide(L)'
;GRIRYVTGTEITCAEQLWGSLPTSQSIHLLGYGFDETDPVLCALLSARKERTEAVYQELAEAVTASGYPIRIPDVPMSCGNVLQLRDVMAHVRAAYPAVSEEAAELVDSYAKALTEANITVEDGIAAIHHAGGKAVWAHPYNCYHHFQKQSLHAQEVSIMLKELALLGIDGIETEYPAFSDSEKSFLNGLAAEYGLFTTAGSDFHGSENRDHMGMETDQNSFLL
;
A
#
# COMPACT_ATOMS: atom_id res chain seq x y z
N GLY A 1 -14.33 -24.32 17.32
CA GLY A 1 -14.92 -23.34 16.41
C GLY A 1 -14.38 -23.57 15.01
N ARG A 2 -15.12 -23.20 13.98
CA ARG A 2 -14.61 -23.19 12.60
C ARG A 2 -13.97 -21.83 12.34
N ILE A 3 -12.72 -21.84 11.86
CA ILE A 3 -12.10 -20.62 11.33
C ILE A 3 -12.71 -20.37 9.95
N ARG A 4 -13.15 -19.13 9.71
CA ARG A 4 -13.55 -18.66 8.38
C ARG A 4 -12.35 -18.00 7.73
N TYR A 5 -12.00 -18.46 6.55
CA TYR A 5 -10.97 -17.82 5.70
C TYR A 5 -11.65 -16.90 4.70
N VAL A 6 -11.06 -15.73 4.51
CA VAL A 6 -11.46 -14.76 3.50
C VAL A 6 -10.21 -14.39 2.69
N THR A 7 -10.30 -14.51 1.36
CA THR A 7 -9.23 -14.05 0.46
C THR A 7 -9.03 -12.56 0.63
N GLY A 8 -7.78 -12.12 0.72
CA GLY A 8 -7.44 -10.71 0.86
C GLY A 8 -6.15 -10.35 0.15
N THR A 9 -6.04 -9.10 -0.26
CA THR A 9 -4.83 -8.50 -0.83
C THR A 9 -4.70 -7.06 -0.36
N GLU A 10 -3.46 -6.57 -0.28
CA GLU A 10 -3.16 -5.16 -0.11
C GLU A 10 -2.46 -4.65 -1.35
N ILE A 11 -2.97 -3.58 -1.93
CA ILE A 11 -2.49 -2.94 -3.16
C ILE A 11 -1.97 -1.55 -2.81
N THR A 12 -0.67 -1.31 -3.02
CA THR A 12 -0.12 0.05 -3.02
C THR A 12 -0.58 0.75 -4.29
N CYS A 13 -1.31 1.84 -4.13
CA CYS A 13 -1.83 2.63 -5.25
C CYS A 13 -0.82 3.67 -5.73
N ALA A 14 -0.98 4.12 -6.97
CA ALA A 14 -0.24 5.25 -7.51
C ALA A 14 -0.58 6.53 -6.73
N GLU A 15 0.37 7.46 -6.68
CA GLU A 15 0.11 8.77 -6.11
C GLU A 15 -0.88 9.56 -6.97
N GLN A 16 -1.80 10.25 -6.30
CA GLN A 16 -2.70 11.21 -6.93
C GLN A 16 -2.92 12.42 -6.04
N LEU A 17 -3.36 13.54 -6.64
CA LEU A 17 -3.85 14.69 -5.89
C LEU A 17 -5.26 14.37 -5.36
N TRP A 18 -5.51 14.73 -4.12
CA TRP A 18 -6.78 14.53 -3.44
C TRP A 18 -7.42 15.87 -3.12
N GLY A 19 -8.47 16.21 -3.85
CA GLY A 19 -9.21 17.45 -3.63
C GLY A 19 -8.31 18.67 -3.59
N SER A 20 -8.33 19.36 -2.44
CA SER A 20 -7.53 20.58 -2.19
C SER A 20 -6.19 20.32 -1.49
N LEU A 21 -5.76 19.06 -1.34
CA LEU A 21 -4.49 18.77 -0.69
C LEU A 21 -3.32 19.31 -1.53
N PRO A 22 -2.28 19.86 -0.87
CA PRO A 22 -1.19 20.53 -1.57
C PRO A 22 -0.20 19.55 -2.23
N THR A 23 -0.19 18.29 -1.81
CA THR A 23 0.72 17.26 -2.30
C THR A 23 -0.05 16.00 -2.70
N SER A 24 0.46 15.30 -3.71
CA SER A 24 -0.05 13.99 -4.08
C SER A 24 0.22 12.98 -2.98
N GLN A 25 -0.70 12.04 -2.81
CA GLN A 25 -0.58 10.97 -1.82
C GLN A 25 -0.91 9.62 -2.46
N SER A 26 -0.12 8.62 -2.13
CA SER A 26 -0.40 7.20 -2.36
C SER A 26 -1.07 6.62 -1.13
N ILE A 27 -2.06 5.77 -1.35
CA ILE A 27 -2.74 5.02 -0.29
C ILE A 27 -2.56 3.52 -0.51
N HIS A 28 -2.88 2.75 0.52
CA HIS A 28 -3.04 1.32 0.40
C HIS A 28 -4.53 0.96 0.33
N LEU A 29 -4.85 0.08 -0.60
CA LEU A 29 -6.19 -0.43 -0.83
C LEU A 29 -6.23 -1.91 -0.48
N LEU A 30 -7.10 -2.29 0.47
CA LEU A 30 -7.34 -3.68 0.81
C LEU A 30 -8.49 -4.21 -0.07
N GLY A 31 -8.29 -5.38 -0.63
CA GLY A 31 -9.36 -6.14 -1.30
C GLY A 31 -9.72 -7.35 -0.44
N TYR A 32 -11.02 -7.60 -0.24
CA TYR A 32 -11.50 -8.75 0.51
C TYR A 32 -12.56 -9.56 -0.24
N GLY A 33 -12.49 -10.89 -0.12
CA GLY A 33 -13.54 -11.80 -0.59
C GLY A 33 -13.71 -11.87 -2.10
N PHE A 34 -12.70 -11.51 -2.85
CA PHE A 34 -12.67 -11.54 -4.32
C PHE A 34 -12.33 -12.96 -4.85
N ASP A 35 -12.69 -13.21 -6.10
CA ASP A 35 -12.22 -14.38 -6.85
C ASP A 35 -10.76 -14.14 -7.28
N GLU A 36 -9.83 -14.90 -6.71
CA GLU A 36 -8.39 -14.82 -7.00
C GLU A 36 -8.04 -15.26 -8.43
N THR A 37 -8.98 -15.88 -9.14
CA THR A 37 -8.82 -16.29 -10.54
C THR A 37 -9.45 -15.34 -11.54
N ASP A 38 -10.04 -14.23 -11.06
CA ASP A 38 -10.67 -13.22 -11.93
C ASP A 38 -9.67 -12.66 -12.95
N PRO A 39 -9.98 -12.75 -14.26
CA PRO A 39 -9.02 -12.39 -15.29
C PRO A 39 -8.70 -10.89 -15.34
N VAL A 40 -9.63 -10.01 -14.92
CA VAL A 40 -9.40 -8.56 -14.91
C VAL A 40 -8.46 -8.18 -13.78
N LEU A 41 -8.72 -8.68 -12.58
CA LEU A 41 -7.84 -8.45 -11.43
C LEU A 41 -6.44 -9.06 -11.68
N CYS A 42 -6.36 -10.29 -12.17
CA CYS A 42 -5.09 -10.94 -12.52
C CYS A 42 -4.30 -10.16 -13.58
N ALA A 43 -4.95 -9.67 -14.62
CA ALA A 43 -4.30 -8.88 -15.68
C ALA A 43 -3.77 -7.55 -15.14
N LEU A 44 -4.55 -6.85 -14.29
CA LEU A 44 -4.15 -5.59 -13.68
C LEU A 44 -2.90 -5.76 -12.77
N LEU A 45 -2.90 -6.80 -11.93
CA LEU A 45 -1.77 -7.11 -11.04
C LEU A 45 -0.53 -7.53 -11.83
N SER A 46 -0.69 -8.31 -12.90
CA SER A 46 0.41 -8.72 -13.79
C SER A 46 1.02 -7.51 -14.51
N ALA A 47 0.21 -6.64 -15.08
CA ALA A 47 0.68 -5.43 -15.73
C ALA A 47 1.42 -4.49 -14.77
N ARG A 48 0.95 -4.36 -13.52
CA ARG A 48 1.67 -3.63 -12.47
C ARG A 48 3.03 -4.25 -12.19
N LYS A 49 3.08 -5.58 -12.05
CA LYS A 49 4.33 -6.31 -11.82
C LYS A 49 5.34 -6.05 -12.94
N GLU A 50 4.93 -6.19 -14.19
CA GLU A 50 5.79 -5.94 -15.36
C GLU A 50 6.34 -4.50 -15.38
N ARG A 51 5.49 -3.49 -15.08
CA ARG A 51 5.94 -2.09 -15.00
C ARG A 51 6.96 -1.88 -13.89
N THR A 52 6.74 -2.42 -12.70
CA THR A 52 7.68 -2.26 -11.58
C THR A 52 8.99 -3.01 -11.81
N GLU A 53 8.95 -4.19 -12.42
CA GLU A 53 10.16 -4.95 -12.82
C GLU A 53 11.01 -4.17 -13.84
N ALA A 54 10.36 -3.50 -14.81
CA ALA A 54 11.06 -2.65 -15.77
C ALA A 54 11.78 -1.47 -15.06
N VAL A 55 11.12 -0.79 -14.15
CA VAL A 55 11.73 0.31 -13.37
C VAL A 55 12.91 -0.19 -12.53
N TYR A 56 12.78 -1.35 -11.86
CA TYR A 56 13.90 -1.92 -11.11
C TYR A 56 15.07 -2.33 -12.01
N GLN A 57 14.80 -2.79 -13.21
CA GLN A 57 15.86 -3.09 -14.18
C GLN A 57 16.60 -1.82 -14.61
N GLU A 58 15.88 -0.75 -14.94
CA GLU A 58 16.47 0.56 -15.27
C GLU A 58 17.30 1.12 -14.11
N LEU A 59 16.80 0.99 -12.88
CA LEU A 59 17.51 1.38 -11.67
C LEU A 59 18.84 0.61 -11.54
N ALA A 60 18.81 -0.71 -11.72
CA ALA A 60 20.02 -1.54 -11.62
C ALA A 60 21.05 -1.17 -12.67
N GLU A 61 20.62 -0.86 -13.89
CA GLU A 61 21.49 -0.39 -14.97
C GLU A 61 22.13 0.97 -14.65
N ALA A 62 21.34 1.93 -14.12
CA ALA A 62 21.82 3.26 -13.72
C ALA A 62 22.84 3.17 -12.57
N VAL A 63 22.55 2.37 -11.55
CA VAL A 63 23.45 2.17 -10.39
C VAL A 63 24.75 1.49 -10.87
N THR A 64 24.65 0.51 -11.77
CA THR A 64 25.81 -0.16 -12.37
C THR A 64 26.65 0.80 -13.22
N ALA A 65 26.03 1.63 -14.04
CA ALA A 65 26.71 2.64 -14.87
C ALA A 65 27.44 3.69 -14.02
N SER A 66 26.97 3.97 -12.81
CA SER A 66 27.62 4.86 -11.85
C SER A 66 28.78 4.22 -11.09
N GLY A 67 29.14 2.98 -11.40
CA GLY A 67 30.27 2.27 -10.81
C GLY A 67 29.90 1.35 -9.63
N TYR A 68 28.61 1.12 -9.39
CA TYR A 68 28.10 0.28 -8.28
C TYR A 68 27.29 -0.91 -8.84
N PRO A 69 27.93 -1.93 -9.45
CA PRO A 69 27.22 -3.02 -10.10
C PRO A 69 26.32 -3.80 -9.13
N ILE A 70 25.02 -3.84 -9.46
CA ILE A 70 24.01 -4.62 -8.75
C ILE A 70 23.19 -5.45 -9.74
N ARG A 71 22.61 -6.53 -9.23
CA ARG A 71 21.68 -7.36 -9.99
C ARG A 71 20.40 -7.53 -9.15
N ILE A 72 19.27 -7.22 -9.73
CA ILE A 72 17.97 -7.31 -9.02
C ILE A 72 17.70 -8.70 -8.41
N PRO A 73 18.00 -9.84 -9.10
CA PRO A 73 17.83 -11.17 -8.50
C PRO A 73 18.68 -11.45 -7.24
N ASP A 74 19.73 -10.67 -7.03
CA ASP A 74 20.65 -10.86 -5.89
C ASP A 74 20.23 -9.99 -4.68
N VAL A 75 19.23 -9.14 -4.83
CA VAL A 75 18.70 -8.27 -3.75
C VAL A 75 17.81 -9.08 -2.81
N PRO A 76 18.16 -9.21 -1.52
CA PRO A 76 17.29 -9.89 -0.55
C PRO A 76 15.99 -9.11 -0.33
N MET A 77 14.86 -9.78 -0.40
CA MET A 77 13.56 -9.20 -0.08
C MET A 77 13.29 -9.28 1.43
N SER A 78 13.00 -8.15 2.06
CA SER A 78 12.76 -8.06 3.51
C SER A 78 11.37 -8.53 3.92
N CYS A 79 10.39 -8.47 3.02
CA CYS A 79 9.01 -8.83 3.30
C CYS A 79 8.35 -9.52 2.09
N GLY A 80 7.85 -10.74 2.31
CA GLY A 80 7.10 -11.48 1.30
C GLY A 80 7.90 -11.80 0.03
N ASN A 81 7.22 -11.76 -1.12
CA ASN A 81 7.77 -12.08 -2.43
C ASN A 81 7.80 -10.85 -3.36
N VAL A 82 7.72 -9.65 -2.80
CA VAL A 82 7.69 -8.39 -3.57
C VAL A 82 8.92 -7.57 -3.21
N LEU A 83 9.73 -7.26 -4.22
CA LEU A 83 10.88 -6.37 -4.08
C LEU A 83 10.40 -4.94 -3.78
N GLN A 84 11.02 -4.33 -2.78
CA GLN A 84 10.75 -2.95 -2.38
C GLN A 84 11.99 -2.08 -2.58
N LEU A 85 11.78 -0.77 -2.77
CA LEU A 85 12.89 0.17 -2.95
C LEU A 85 13.87 0.15 -1.76
N ARG A 86 13.35 -0.01 -0.54
CA ARG A 86 14.16 -0.15 0.69
C ARG A 86 15.09 -1.36 0.66
N ASP A 87 14.71 -2.45 -0.02
CA ASP A 87 15.54 -3.66 -0.14
C ASP A 87 16.74 -3.38 -1.04
N VAL A 88 16.50 -2.71 -2.18
CA VAL A 88 17.58 -2.26 -3.07
C VAL A 88 18.49 -1.27 -2.35
N MET A 89 17.92 -0.33 -1.63
CA MET A 89 18.66 0.65 -0.82
C MET A 89 19.57 -0.04 0.21
N ALA A 90 19.03 -0.99 0.96
CA ALA A 90 19.77 -1.75 1.96
C ALA A 90 20.89 -2.59 1.31
N HIS A 91 20.60 -3.22 0.18
CA HIS A 91 21.59 -3.99 -0.58
C HIS A 91 22.75 -3.13 -1.08
N VAL A 92 22.47 -1.96 -1.66
CA VAL A 92 23.49 -1.03 -2.14
C VAL A 92 24.34 -0.51 -0.98
N ARG A 93 23.74 -0.11 0.13
CA ARG A 93 24.49 0.34 1.32
C ARG A 93 25.39 -0.74 1.89
N ALA A 94 24.95 -1.99 1.90
CA ALA A 94 25.74 -3.11 2.39
C ALA A 94 26.91 -3.46 1.44
N ALA A 95 26.68 -3.40 0.14
CA ALA A 95 27.69 -3.72 -0.87
C ALA A 95 28.75 -2.62 -1.03
N TYR A 96 28.38 -1.35 -0.84
CA TYR A 96 29.21 -0.15 -1.11
C TYR A 96 29.26 0.83 0.07
N PRO A 97 29.72 0.43 1.25
CA PRO A 97 29.65 1.27 2.47
C PRO A 97 30.43 2.59 2.39
N ALA A 98 31.48 2.66 1.57
CA ALA A 98 32.33 3.85 1.42
C ALA A 98 31.66 5.00 0.62
N VAL A 99 30.65 4.68 -0.21
CA VAL A 99 29.95 5.63 -1.11
C VAL A 99 28.44 5.44 -1.03
N SER A 100 27.98 4.92 0.10
CA SER A 100 26.60 4.48 0.27
C SER A 100 25.59 5.61 0.10
N GLU A 101 25.92 6.86 0.45
CA GLU A 101 24.98 7.97 0.33
C GLU A 101 24.74 8.36 -1.13
N GLU A 102 25.81 8.48 -1.95
CA GLU A 102 25.67 8.80 -3.37
C GLU A 102 24.88 7.73 -4.13
N ALA A 103 25.19 6.45 -3.87
CA ALA A 103 24.48 5.33 -4.46
C ALA A 103 23.03 5.25 -3.94
N ALA A 104 22.79 5.61 -2.67
CA ALA A 104 21.46 5.64 -2.08
C ALA A 104 20.60 6.77 -2.67
N GLU A 105 21.15 7.97 -2.90
CA GLU A 105 20.45 9.06 -3.57
C GLU A 105 20.01 8.68 -4.98
N LEU A 106 20.87 7.95 -5.71
CA LEU A 106 20.51 7.43 -7.03
C LEU A 106 19.35 6.43 -6.96
N VAL A 107 19.37 5.51 -5.99
CA VAL A 107 18.25 4.57 -5.77
C VAL A 107 16.97 5.33 -5.43
N ASP A 108 17.04 6.32 -4.54
CA ASP A 108 15.89 7.12 -4.12
C ASP A 108 15.27 7.93 -5.27
N SER A 109 16.08 8.33 -6.25
CA SER A 109 15.59 9.05 -7.43
C SER A 109 14.58 8.26 -8.28
N TYR A 110 14.54 6.93 -8.14
CA TYR A 110 13.56 6.06 -8.80
C TYR A 110 12.23 5.92 -8.03
N ALA A 111 12.11 6.50 -6.83
CA ALA A 111 10.90 6.43 -6.02
C ALA A 111 9.66 6.90 -6.79
N LYS A 112 9.77 8.01 -7.52
CA LYS A 112 8.67 8.55 -8.33
C LYS A 112 8.25 7.59 -9.44
N ALA A 113 9.20 7.04 -10.21
CA ALA A 113 8.90 6.11 -11.30
C ALA A 113 8.23 4.83 -10.79
N LEU A 114 8.68 4.29 -9.64
CA LEU A 114 8.06 3.14 -9.00
C LEU A 114 6.64 3.46 -8.51
N THR A 115 6.42 4.67 -7.98
CA THR A 115 5.08 5.11 -7.57
C THR A 115 4.13 5.23 -8.76
N GLU A 116 4.59 5.79 -9.88
CA GLU A 116 3.83 5.90 -11.14
C GLU A 116 3.55 4.53 -11.79
N ALA A 117 4.37 3.52 -11.53
CA ALA A 117 4.16 2.15 -12.00
C ALA A 117 3.05 1.39 -11.24
N ASN A 118 2.60 1.91 -10.11
CA ASN A 118 1.52 1.31 -9.32
C ASN A 118 0.15 1.43 -10.03
N ILE A 119 -0.83 0.74 -9.47
CA ILE A 119 -2.23 0.75 -9.92
C ILE A 119 -2.89 2.05 -9.44
N THR A 120 -3.72 2.69 -10.27
CA THR A 120 -4.55 3.80 -9.80
C THR A 120 -5.59 3.32 -8.77
N VAL A 121 -6.02 4.19 -7.89
CA VAL A 121 -7.06 3.84 -6.90
C VAL A 121 -8.35 3.41 -7.59
N GLU A 122 -8.74 4.13 -8.65
CA GLU A 122 -9.94 3.84 -9.44
C GLU A 122 -9.88 2.44 -10.06
N ASP A 123 -8.77 2.12 -10.76
CA ASP A 123 -8.60 0.80 -11.38
C ASP A 123 -8.54 -0.32 -10.32
N GLY A 124 -7.92 -0.07 -9.17
CA GLY A 124 -7.86 -1.00 -8.05
C GLY A 124 -9.25 -1.33 -7.49
N ILE A 125 -10.06 -0.31 -7.20
CA ILE A 125 -11.45 -0.48 -6.73
C ILE A 125 -12.27 -1.23 -7.79
N ALA A 126 -12.20 -0.79 -9.05
CA ALA A 126 -12.96 -1.41 -10.14
C ALA A 126 -12.60 -2.89 -10.33
N ALA A 127 -11.32 -3.25 -10.28
CA ALA A 127 -10.88 -4.63 -10.46
C ALA A 127 -11.28 -5.52 -9.26
N ILE A 128 -11.19 -5.03 -8.02
CA ILE A 128 -11.67 -5.74 -6.83
C ILE A 128 -13.17 -6.00 -6.95
N HIS A 129 -13.96 -5.01 -7.37
CA HIS A 129 -15.41 -5.16 -7.58
C HIS A 129 -15.73 -6.14 -8.72
N HIS A 130 -14.99 -6.09 -9.83
CA HIS A 130 -15.17 -7.02 -10.96
C HIS A 130 -14.96 -8.46 -10.51
N ALA A 131 -13.99 -8.69 -9.63
CA ALA A 131 -13.72 -9.98 -9.01
C ALA A 131 -14.72 -10.37 -7.89
N GLY A 132 -15.78 -9.60 -7.67
CA GLY A 132 -16.82 -9.83 -6.65
C GLY A 132 -16.40 -9.47 -5.22
N GLY A 133 -15.27 -8.82 -5.06
CA GLY A 133 -14.69 -8.42 -3.77
C GLY A 133 -15.21 -7.08 -3.24
N LYS A 134 -14.65 -6.69 -2.09
CA LYS A 134 -14.89 -5.43 -1.41
C LYS A 134 -13.59 -4.65 -1.25
N ALA A 135 -13.62 -3.36 -1.60
CA ALA A 135 -12.48 -2.46 -1.53
C ALA A 135 -12.52 -1.62 -0.25
N VAL A 136 -11.40 -1.55 0.48
CA VAL A 136 -11.30 -0.89 1.79
C VAL A 136 -10.07 0.01 1.81
N TRP A 137 -10.19 1.23 2.34
CA TRP A 137 -9.04 2.09 2.58
C TRP A 137 -8.28 1.61 3.82
N ALA A 138 -7.01 1.19 3.65
CA ALA A 138 -6.14 0.74 4.73
C ALA A 138 -5.59 1.91 5.54
N HIS A 139 -5.43 1.74 6.84
CA HIS A 139 -4.76 2.65 7.79
C HIS A 139 -4.81 4.15 7.40
N PRO A 140 -6.01 4.79 7.36
CA PRO A 140 -6.28 6.09 6.72
C PRO A 140 -5.41 7.27 7.16
N TYR A 141 -4.85 7.25 8.37
CA TYR A 141 -3.93 8.28 8.83
C TYR A 141 -2.50 8.13 8.30
N ASN A 142 -2.20 6.99 7.65
CA ASN A 142 -0.92 6.72 7.04
C ASN A 142 -1.06 6.71 5.52
N CYS A 143 -0.45 7.67 4.86
CA CYS A 143 -0.31 7.69 3.41
C CYS A 143 1.16 7.86 3.03
N TYR A 144 1.44 7.91 1.74
CA TYR A 144 2.81 7.96 1.26
C TYR A 144 2.96 9.01 0.16
N HIS A 145 4.04 9.77 0.24
CA HIS A 145 4.50 10.66 -0.83
C HIS A 145 5.90 10.25 -1.22
N HIS A 146 6.10 9.80 -2.46
CA HIS A 146 7.37 9.23 -2.95
C HIS A 146 7.95 8.17 -1.99
N PHE A 147 7.09 7.22 -1.57
CA PHE A 147 7.37 6.16 -0.56
C PHE A 147 7.71 6.65 0.85
N GLN A 148 7.76 7.95 1.08
CA GLN A 148 7.92 8.48 2.43
C GLN A 148 6.58 8.51 3.15
N LYS A 149 6.53 7.84 4.31
CA LYS A 149 5.32 7.81 5.14
C LYS A 149 4.98 9.22 5.60
N GLN A 150 3.72 9.60 5.40
CA GLN A 150 3.11 10.84 5.85
C GLN A 150 2.01 10.52 6.86
N SER A 151 1.91 11.33 7.90
CA SER A 151 0.76 11.26 8.82
C SER A 151 -0.24 12.34 8.45
N LEU A 152 -1.46 11.92 8.14
CA LEU A 152 -2.55 12.83 7.81
C LEU A 152 -3.23 13.37 9.07
N HIS A 153 -3.78 14.58 8.95
CA HIS A 153 -4.71 15.13 9.93
C HIS A 153 -6.15 14.72 9.57
N ALA A 154 -7.04 14.78 10.56
CA ALA A 154 -8.46 14.41 10.40
C ALA A 154 -9.15 15.09 9.21
N GLN A 155 -8.84 16.37 8.95
CA GLN A 155 -9.40 17.11 7.83
C GLN A 155 -8.93 16.56 6.47
N GLU A 156 -7.66 16.17 6.36
CA GLU A 156 -7.09 15.57 5.15
C GLU A 156 -7.71 14.20 4.88
N VAL A 157 -7.87 13.39 5.94
CA VAL A 157 -8.59 12.10 5.86
C VAL A 157 -10.01 12.30 5.34
N SER A 158 -10.75 13.31 5.83
CA SER A 158 -12.11 13.63 5.36
C SER A 158 -12.12 14.01 3.87
N ILE A 159 -11.16 14.81 3.41
CA ILE A 159 -11.06 15.22 2.00
C ILE A 159 -10.83 13.99 1.12
N MET A 160 -9.89 13.12 1.48
CA MET A 160 -9.57 11.92 0.73
C MET A 160 -10.74 10.92 0.74
N LEU A 161 -11.38 10.69 1.90
CA LEU A 161 -12.50 9.77 2.00
C LEU A 161 -13.69 10.19 1.14
N LYS A 162 -13.96 11.51 1.03
CA LYS A 162 -15.00 12.02 0.16
C LYS A 162 -14.78 11.62 -1.31
N GLU A 163 -13.54 11.68 -1.79
CA GLU A 163 -13.21 11.25 -3.15
C GLU A 163 -13.27 9.72 -3.30
N LEU A 164 -12.75 8.98 -2.32
CA LEU A 164 -12.84 7.52 -2.30
C LEU A 164 -14.30 7.04 -2.31
N ALA A 165 -15.19 7.72 -1.61
CA ALA A 165 -16.62 7.42 -1.62
C ALA A 165 -17.23 7.62 -3.02
N LEU A 166 -16.80 8.65 -3.77
CA LEU A 166 -17.22 8.86 -5.17
C LEU A 166 -16.68 7.78 -6.11
N LEU A 167 -15.51 7.22 -5.82
CA LEU A 167 -14.92 6.10 -6.56
C LEU A 167 -15.55 4.75 -6.18
N GLY A 168 -16.42 4.71 -5.16
CA GLY A 168 -17.15 3.51 -4.76
C GLY A 168 -16.42 2.63 -3.75
N ILE A 169 -15.53 3.21 -2.92
CA ILE A 169 -14.93 2.45 -1.80
C ILE A 169 -16.03 1.85 -0.92
N ASP A 170 -15.89 0.60 -0.49
CA ASP A 170 -16.90 -0.09 0.33
C ASP A 170 -16.69 0.11 1.84
N GLY A 171 -15.45 0.28 2.26
CA GLY A 171 -15.11 0.32 3.67
C GLY A 171 -13.84 1.10 3.99
N ILE A 172 -13.58 1.24 5.27
CA ILE A 172 -12.42 1.93 5.82
C ILE A 172 -11.89 1.18 7.05
N GLU A 173 -10.57 1.06 7.18
CA GLU A 173 -9.97 0.48 8.36
C GLU A 173 -9.99 1.49 9.51
N THR A 174 -10.75 1.18 10.57
CA THR A 174 -10.91 2.05 11.73
C THR A 174 -10.16 1.56 12.95
N GLU A 175 -9.83 0.28 13.00
CA GLU A 175 -9.07 -0.33 14.09
C GLU A 175 -7.67 -0.72 13.60
N TYR A 176 -6.70 0.08 14.01
CA TYR A 176 -5.28 -0.09 13.69
C TYR A 176 -4.45 0.17 14.94
N PRO A 177 -3.37 -0.60 15.23
CA PRO A 177 -2.66 -0.52 16.53
C PRO A 177 -2.11 0.85 16.89
N ALA A 178 -1.72 1.65 15.89
CA ALA A 178 -1.15 2.98 16.11
C ALA A 178 -2.20 4.08 16.24
N PHE A 179 -3.49 3.80 16.05
CA PHE A 179 -4.54 4.83 16.16
C PHE A 179 -4.93 5.05 17.62
N SER A 180 -5.02 6.31 17.99
CA SER A 180 -5.62 6.74 19.26
C SER A 180 -7.14 6.51 19.26
N ASP A 181 -7.75 6.46 20.46
CA ASP A 181 -9.20 6.31 20.59
C ASP A 181 -9.98 7.45 19.91
N SER A 182 -9.41 8.67 19.88
CA SER A 182 -10.00 9.80 19.17
C SER A 182 -9.98 9.62 17.65
N GLU A 183 -8.90 9.09 17.09
CA GLU A 183 -8.77 8.79 15.67
C GLU A 183 -9.73 7.67 15.26
N LYS A 184 -9.79 6.59 16.03
CA LYS A 184 -10.75 5.50 15.81
C LYS A 184 -12.20 6.00 15.85
N SER A 185 -12.55 6.80 16.86
CA SER A 185 -13.88 7.40 16.97
C SER A 185 -14.23 8.29 15.79
N PHE A 186 -13.27 9.09 15.31
CA PHE A 186 -13.43 9.94 14.14
C PHE A 186 -13.67 9.12 12.87
N LEU A 187 -12.85 8.08 12.63
CA LEU A 187 -12.99 7.18 11.47
C LEU A 187 -14.33 6.43 11.48
N ASN A 188 -14.76 5.94 12.64
CA ASN A 188 -16.09 5.32 12.79
C ASN A 188 -17.23 6.30 12.49
N GLY A 189 -17.08 7.57 12.89
CA GLY A 189 -18.02 8.63 12.53
C GLY A 189 -18.11 8.87 11.04
N LEU A 190 -16.97 8.96 10.35
CA LEU A 190 -16.89 9.07 8.89
C LEU A 190 -17.47 7.85 8.18
N ALA A 191 -17.14 6.63 8.64
CA ALA A 191 -17.71 5.41 8.09
C ALA A 191 -19.25 5.43 8.13
N ALA A 192 -19.82 5.84 9.27
CA ALA A 192 -21.28 5.96 9.41
C ALA A 192 -21.87 7.05 8.50
N GLU A 193 -21.20 8.20 8.36
CA GLU A 193 -21.64 9.30 7.48
C GLU A 193 -21.72 8.86 6.02
N TYR A 194 -20.70 8.10 5.53
CA TYR A 194 -20.65 7.66 4.13
C TYR A 194 -21.27 6.26 3.89
N GLY A 195 -21.83 5.62 4.92
CA GLY A 195 -22.44 4.29 4.80
C GLY A 195 -21.43 3.18 4.50
N LEU A 196 -20.17 3.34 4.94
CA LEU A 196 -19.09 2.39 4.75
C LEU A 196 -19.08 1.37 5.90
N PHE A 197 -18.64 0.14 5.61
CA PHE A 197 -18.31 -0.78 6.68
C PHE A 197 -16.90 -0.50 7.23
N THR A 198 -16.63 -1.02 8.43
CA THR A 198 -15.34 -0.84 9.10
C THR A 198 -14.58 -2.15 9.20
N THR A 199 -13.25 -2.06 9.17
CA THR A 199 -12.36 -3.21 9.34
C THR A 199 -11.32 -2.95 10.42
N ALA A 200 -10.63 -4.02 10.79
CA ALA A 200 -9.49 -3.99 11.69
C ALA A 200 -8.32 -4.75 11.07
N GLY A 201 -7.12 -4.20 11.18
CA GLY A 201 -5.89 -4.81 10.71
C GLY A 201 -4.70 -4.44 11.58
N SER A 202 -3.71 -5.34 11.65
CA SER A 202 -2.48 -5.11 12.39
C SER A 202 -1.32 -4.65 11.51
N ASP A 203 -1.48 -4.67 10.20
CA ASP A 203 -0.42 -4.40 9.22
C ASP A 203 0.86 -5.20 9.51
N PHE A 204 0.69 -6.48 9.85
CA PHE A 204 1.76 -7.35 10.31
C PHE A 204 2.73 -7.70 9.17
N HIS A 205 4.00 -7.32 9.32
CA HIS A 205 5.06 -7.50 8.33
C HIS A 205 6.13 -8.53 8.75
N GLY A 206 5.81 -9.46 9.64
CA GLY A 206 6.72 -10.52 10.04
C GLY A 206 7.22 -10.42 11.48
N SER A 207 8.35 -11.10 11.78
CA SER A 207 8.80 -11.34 13.15
C SER A 207 9.20 -10.09 13.94
N GLU A 208 9.51 -8.99 13.27
CA GLU A 208 9.89 -7.73 13.91
C GLU A 208 8.69 -7.02 14.58
N ASN A 209 7.46 -7.33 14.13
CA ASN A 209 6.22 -6.74 14.62
C ASN A 209 5.30 -7.77 15.32
N ARG A 210 5.87 -8.76 16.01
CA ARG A 210 5.09 -9.84 16.65
C ARG A 210 4.06 -9.36 17.66
N ASP A 211 4.31 -8.24 18.32
CA ASP A 211 3.40 -7.66 19.33
C ASP A 211 2.12 -7.11 18.72
N HIS A 212 2.05 -7.01 17.39
CA HIS A 212 0.91 -6.47 16.65
C HIS A 212 0.21 -7.51 15.78
N MET A 213 0.56 -8.81 15.91
CA MET A 213 -0.11 -9.87 15.17
C MET A 213 -1.52 -10.11 15.71
N GLY A 214 -2.51 -9.87 14.86
CA GLY A 214 -3.92 -10.07 15.17
C GLY A 214 -4.52 -8.89 15.93
N MET A 215 -5.80 -8.68 15.71
CA MET A 215 -6.61 -7.68 16.43
C MET A 215 -7.96 -8.32 16.78
N GLU A 216 -8.43 -8.04 17.99
CA GLU A 216 -9.81 -8.36 18.37
C GLU A 216 -10.71 -7.20 17.97
N THR A 217 -11.78 -7.50 17.24
CA THR A 217 -12.77 -6.51 16.83
C THR A 217 -14.13 -7.14 16.60
N ASP A 218 -15.16 -6.39 16.93
CA ASP A 218 -16.54 -6.71 16.59
C ASP A 218 -16.97 -6.12 15.22
N GLN A 219 -16.06 -5.41 14.55
CA GLN A 219 -16.36 -4.53 13.42
C GLN A 219 -16.38 -5.23 12.05
N ASN A 220 -15.92 -6.49 11.94
CA ASN A 220 -15.85 -7.19 10.64
C ASN A 220 -17.18 -7.83 10.21
N SER A 221 -18.30 -7.16 10.45
CA SER A 221 -19.65 -7.69 10.18
C SER A 221 -19.91 -7.93 8.69
N PHE A 222 -19.20 -7.28 7.77
CA PHE A 222 -19.38 -7.49 6.33
C PHE A 222 -18.83 -8.85 5.84
N LEU A 223 -17.98 -9.50 6.65
CA LEU A 223 -17.44 -10.83 6.36
C LEU A 223 -18.38 -11.96 6.77
N LEU A 224 -19.50 -11.65 7.40
CA LEU A 224 -20.55 -12.59 7.81
C LEU A 224 -21.62 -12.67 6.74
#